data_ee96b126ee5040b3d5b941259000c881
#
_entry.id   ee96b126ee5040b3d5b941259000c881
#
_cell.length_a   1.000
_cell.length_b   1.000
_cell.length_c   1.000
_cell.angle_alpha   90.00
_cell.angle_beta   90.00
_cell.angle_gamma   90.00
#
_symmetry.space_group_name_H-M   'P 1'
#
loop_
_entity.id
_entity.type
_entity.pdbx_description
1 polymer ?
#
loop_
_entity_poly.entity_id
_entity_poly.type
_entity_poly.pdbx_seq_one_letter_code
_entity_poly.pdbx_strand_id
1 'polypeptide(L)'
;TIDRAATERMCQQARLSPIAIFNFVEGTRFSVAKRDAQQSPYRHLLRPKAGGIAQVLSLLGNQLDGILDVTISYANPSPTFWGFLCGREAPITLQARQLSLPEWMYASENHEEKQHKERFHTWINALWLEKDGMLDSRTDHA
;
A
#
# COMPACT_ATOMS: atom_id res chain seq x y z
N THR A 1 14.83 5.98 3.53
CA THR A 1 14.77 5.91 5.01
C THR A 1 13.56 6.72 5.43
N ILE A 2 12.53 6.06 5.95
CA ILE A 2 11.40 6.77 6.55
C ILE A 2 11.95 7.43 7.80
N ASP A 3 11.85 8.76 7.88
CA ASP A 3 12.23 9.50 9.07
C ASP A 3 11.24 9.15 10.19
N ARG A 4 11.67 8.27 11.09
CA ARG A 4 10.87 7.79 12.21
C ARG A 4 10.36 8.94 13.09
N ALA A 5 11.20 9.93 13.33
CA ALA A 5 10.85 11.08 14.13
C ALA A 5 9.79 11.98 13.44
N ALA A 6 9.82 12.09 12.11
CA ALA A 6 8.79 12.80 11.35
C ALA A 6 7.45 12.06 11.40
N THR A 7 7.47 10.73 11.29
CA THR A 7 6.27 9.89 11.40
C THR A 7 5.65 9.99 12.79
N GLU A 8 6.47 9.96 13.85
CA GLU A 8 5.99 10.09 15.24
C GLU A 8 5.34 11.47 15.49
N ARG A 9 5.94 12.55 14.99
CA ARG A 9 5.35 13.92 15.09
C ARG A 9 4.03 14.01 14.35
N MET A 10 3.95 13.47 13.15
CA MET A 10 2.71 13.41 12.37
C MET A 10 1.62 12.64 13.12
N CYS A 11 1.97 11.50 13.70
CA CYS A 11 1.03 10.70 14.48
C CYS A 11 0.56 11.40 15.77
N GLN A 12 1.40 12.20 16.40
CA GLN A 12 0.99 13.02 17.55
C GLN A 12 -0.03 14.09 17.16
N GLN A 13 0.14 14.75 16.02
CA GLN A 13 -0.83 15.71 15.51
C GLN A 13 -2.14 15.02 15.08
N ALA A 14 -2.06 13.83 14.56
CA ALA A 14 -3.19 13.01 14.15
C ALA A 14 -4.17 12.69 15.29
N ARG A 15 -3.68 12.61 16.52
CA ARG A 15 -4.52 12.38 17.72
C ARG A 15 -5.48 13.52 18.05
N LEU A 16 -5.29 14.70 17.45
CA LEU A 16 -6.04 15.92 17.77
C LEU A 16 -7.12 16.24 16.74
N SER A 17 -7.16 15.55 15.61
CA SER A 17 -8.10 15.85 14.51
C SER A 17 -8.38 14.59 13.67
N PRO A 18 -9.56 14.47 13.04
CA PRO A 18 -9.80 13.44 12.03
C PRO A 18 -8.80 13.57 10.89
N ILE A 19 -8.09 12.50 10.58
CA ILE A 19 -7.07 12.49 9.53
C ILE A 19 -7.22 11.29 8.63
N ALA A 20 -6.72 11.42 7.40
CA ALA A 20 -6.45 10.32 6.49
C ALA A 20 -4.94 10.24 6.22
N ILE A 21 -4.37 9.05 6.37
CA ILE A 21 -2.94 8.81 6.12
C ILE A 21 -2.81 8.01 4.82
N PHE A 22 -2.14 8.60 3.84
CA PHE A 22 -1.86 7.94 2.57
C PHE A 22 -0.49 7.24 2.63
N ASN A 23 -0.48 5.96 2.32
CA ASN A 23 0.76 5.18 2.26
C ASN A 23 0.86 4.46 0.90
N PHE A 24 1.91 4.79 0.15
CA PHE A 24 2.26 4.09 -1.07
C PHE A 24 3.22 2.94 -0.71
N VAL A 25 2.68 1.77 -0.47
CA VAL A 25 3.41 0.62 0.09
C VAL A 25 4.57 0.14 -0.78
N GLU A 26 4.51 0.33 -2.10
CA GLU A 26 5.64 0.03 -3.00
C GLU A 26 6.79 1.06 -2.88
N GLY A 27 6.50 2.27 -2.39
CA GLY A 27 7.44 3.37 -2.20
C GLY A 27 7.96 4.00 -3.49
N THR A 28 7.52 3.54 -4.65
CA THR A 28 7.85 4.07 -5.98
C THR A 28 6.82 3.64 -7.02
N ARG A 29 6.82 4.28 -8.18
CA ARG A 29 5.98 3.87 -9.31
C ARG A 29 6.48 2.55 -9.89
N PHE A 30 5.54 1.70 -10.30
CA PHE A 30 5.83 0.46 -11.01
C PHE A 30 6.58 0.71 -12.31
N SER A 31 7.52 -0.17 -12.61
CA SER A 31 8.08 -0.40 -13.94
C SER A 31 8.61 -1.82 -14.03
N VAL A 32 8.61 -2.40 -15.22
CA VAL A 32 9.12 -3.76 -15.46
C VAL A 32 10.57 -3.90 -14.99
N ALA A 33 11.42 -2.91 -15.30
CA ALA A 33 12.82 -2.92 -14.88
C ALA A 33 12.99 -2.95 -13.34
N LYS A 34 12.14 -2.22 -12.60
CA LYS A 34 12.16 -2.25 -11.12
C LYS A 34 11.63 -3.56 -10.56
N ARG A 35 10.57 -4.11 -11.16
CA ARG A 35 10.04 -5.42 -10.80
C ARG A 35 11.12 -6.49 -10.92
N ASP A 36 11.81 -6.52 -12.06
CA ASP A 36 12.85 -7.51 -12.35
C ASP A 36 14.09 -7.31 -11.44
N ALA A 37 14.50 -6.05 -11.21
CA ALA A 37 15.59 -5.73 -10.30
C ALA A 37 15.29 -6.12 -8.83
N GLN A 38 14.02 -6.04 -8.41
CA GLN A 38 13.57 -6.47 -7.08
C GLN A 38 13.27 -7.97 -7.01
N GLN A 39 13.31 -8.68 -8.15
CA GLN A 39 12.83 -10.07 -8.24
C GLN A 39 11.43 -10.21 -7.62
N SER A 40 10.53 -9.27 -7.98
CA SER A 40 9.16 -9.30 -7.46
C SER A 40 8.44 -10.56 -7.91
N PRO A 41 7.74 -11.27 -7.02
CA PRO A 41 6.93 -12.42 -7.40
C PRO A 41 5.63 -12.03 -8.10
N TYR A 42 5.30 -10.73 -8.12
CA TYR A 42 4.08 -10.18 -8.70
C TYR A 42 4.32 -9.76 -10.16
N ARG A 43 3.30 -9.89 -10.99
CA ARG A 43 3.36 -9.52 -12.41
C ARG A 43 3.21 -8.02 -12.62
N HIS A 44 2.28 -7.41 -11.90
CA HIS A 44 1.88 -6.01 -12.05
C HIS A 44 2.27 -5.12 -10.89
N LEU A 45 2.92 -5.66 -9.86
CA LEU A 45 3.25 -4.96 -8.63
C LEU A 45 4.73 -5.13 -8.25
N LEU A 46 5.26 -4.16 -7.52
CA LEU A 46 6.55 -4.27 -6.84
C LEU A 46 6.38 -4.96 -5.49
N ARG A 47 7.49 -5.36 -4.88
CA ARG A 47 7.47 -5.90 -3.51
C ARG A 47 6.98 -4.84 -2.52
N PRO A 48 6.02 -5.16 -1.64
CA PRO A 48 5.52 -4.22 -0.65
C PRO A 48 6.56 -3.92 0.43
N LYS A 49 6.67 -2.65 0.81
CA LYS A 49 7.52 -2.18 1.91
C LYS A 49 6.67 -1.99 3.16
N ALA A 50 6.51 -3.04 3.92
CA ALA A 50 5.59 -3.09 5.06
C ALA A 50 5.94 -2.15 6.22
N GLY A 51 7.22 -1.72 6.35
CA GLY A 51 7.70 -0.99 7.52
C GLY A 51 6.96 0.31 7.84
N GLY A 52 6.62 1.10 6.82
CA GLY A 52 5.93 2.38 7.02
C GLY A 52 4.51 2.21 7.53
N ILE A 53 3.74 1.32 6.92
CA ILE A 53 2.37 1.05 7.35
C ILE A 53 2.33 0.36 8.71
N ALA A 54 3.24 -0.58 8.99
CA ALA A 54 3.34 -1.23 10.29
C ALA A 54 3.62 -0.22 11.41
N GLN A 55 4.51 0.75 11.16
CA GLN A 55 4.81 1.82 12.13
C GLN A 55 3.59 2.71 12.38
N VAL A 56 2.87 3.13 11.34
CA VAL A 56 1.65 3.93 11.50
C VAL A 56 0.59 3.16 12.30
N LEU A 57 0.38 1.89 12.00
CA LEU A 57 -0.59 1.07 12.71
C LEU A 57 -0.21 0.85 14.17
N SER A 58 1.07 0.66 14.49
CA SER A 58 1.53 0.52 15.87
C SER A 58 1.32 1.80 16.70
N LEU A 59 1.37 2.98 16.06
CA LEU A 59 1.23 4.28 16.74
C LEU A 59 -0.22 4.77 16.84
N LEU A 60 -1.06 4.43 15.88
CA LEU A 60 -2.40 5.01 15.72
C LEU A 60 -3.51 3.97 15.58
N GLY A 61 -3.20 2.68 15.49
CA GLY A 61 -4.17 1.67 15.11
C GLY A 61 -5.44 1.66 15.96
N ASN A 62 -5.32 1.95 17.25
CA ASN A 62 -6.47 2.08 18.18
C ASN A 62 -7.33 3.34 17.96
N GLN A 63 -6.91 4.26 17.08
CA GLN A 63 -7.62 5.50 16.76
C GLN A 63 -8.09 5.53 15.30
N LEU A 64 -7.76 4.50 14.51
CA LEU A 64 -8.15 4.40 13.13
C LEU A 64 -9.46 3.62 13.00
N ASP A 65 -10.38 4.13 12.21
CA ASP A 65 -11.66 3.46 11.92
C ASP A 65 -11.49 2.26 10.96
N GLY A 66 -10.38 2.19 10.24
CA GLY A 66 -10.09 1.11 9.32
C GLY A 66 -9.00 1.45 8.30
N ILE A 67 -8.81 0.54 7.37
CA ILE A 67 -7.89 0.69 6.25
C ILE A 67 -8.70 0.74 4.95
N LEU A 68 -8.46 1.77 4.14
CA LEU A 68 -8.98 1.82 2.78
C LEU A 68 -7.89 1.38 1.81
N ASP A 69 -8.09 0.20 1.23
CA ASP A 69 -7.19 -0.35 0.23
C ASP A 69 -7.60 0.13 -1.17
N VAL A 70 -6.72 0.89 -1.83
CA VAL A 70 -6.98 1.45 -3.15
C VAL A 70 -6.06 0.81 -4.18
N THR A 71 -6.64 0.26 -5.23
CA THR A 71 -5.93 -0.26 -6.40
C THR A 71 -6.17 0.64 -7.59
N ILE A 72 -5.10 1.09 -8.23
CA ILE A 72 -5.14 1.94 -9.42
C ILE A 72 -4.70 1.10 -10.61
N SER A 73 -5.56 1.00 -11.62
CA SER A 73 -5.27 0.31 -12.87
C SER A 73 -5.26 1.30 -14.03
N TYR A 74 -4.21 1.26 -14.82
CA TYR A 74 -4.03 2.07 -16.01
C TYR A 74 -4.27 1.18 -17.23
N ALA A 75 -5.21 1.55 -18.10
CA ALA A 75 -5.41 0.85 -19.38
C ALA A 75 -4.21 1.08 -20.33
N ASN A 76 -3.55 2.24 -20.23
CA ASN A 76 -2.25 2.47 -20.88
C ASN A 76 -1.12 2.15 -19.89
N PRO A 77 -0.24 1.15 -20.14
CA PRO A 77 0.84 0.78 -19.25
C PRO A 77 1.94 1.85 -19.11
N SER A 78 1.96 2.83 -20.00
CA SER A 78 2.95 3.91 -20.02
C SER A 78 2.29 5.28 -20.19
N PRO A 79 1.44 5.71 -19.24
CA PRO A 79 0.77 7.00 -19.34
C PRO A 79 1.79 8.15 -19.32
N THR A 80 1.60 9.12 -20.19
CA THR A 80 2.44 10.32 -20.27
C THR A 80 1.70 11.53 -19.71
N PHE A 81 2.46 12.45 -19.10
CA PHE A 81 1.86 13.70 -18.61
C PHE A 81 1.19 14.50 -19.71
N TRP A 82 1.80 14.58 -20.90
CA TRP A 82 1.24 15.25 -22.05
C TRP A 82 0.02 14.53 -22.64
N GLY A 83 0.05 13.20 -22.66
CA GLY A 83 -1.10 12.39 -23.06
C GLY A 83 -2.31 12.66 -22.17
N PHE A 84 -2.07 12.74 -20.86
CA PHE A 84 -3.10 13.07 -19.87
C PHE A 84 -3.67 14.48 -20.08
N LEU A 85 -2.83 15.51 -20.23
CA LEU A 85 -3.27 16.88 -20.48
C LEU A 85 -4.03 17.04 -21.81
N CYS A 86 -3.67 16.25 -22.82
CA CYS A 86 -4.33 16.27 -24.13
C CYS A 86 -5.59 15.40 -24.20
N GLY A 87 -5.99 14.74 -23.10
CA GLY A 87 -7.12 13.82 -23.09
C GLY A 87 -6.94 12.57 -23.97
N ARG A 88 -5.69 12.19 -24.26
CA ARG A 88 -5.35 11.04 -25.11
C ARG A 88 -5.08 9.77 -24.30
N GLU A 89 -5.06 9.89 -22.97
CA GLU A 89 -4.82 8.73 -22.11
C GLU A 89 -6.08 7.90 -21.98
N ALA A 90 -5.86 6.59 -21.94
CA ALA A 90 -6.93 5.64 -21.67
C ALA A 90 -7.48 5.79 -20.25
N PRO A 91 -8.70 5.31 -19.97
CA PRO A 91 -9.31 5.43 -18.66
C PRO A 91 -8.44 4.89 -17.52
N ILE A 92 -8.41 5.60 -16.41
CA ILE A 92 -7.81 5.14 -15.16
C ILE A 92 -8.93 4.56 -14.30
N THR A 93 -8.78 3.34 -13.87
CA THR A 93 -9.75 2.70 -12.98
C THR A 93 -9.22 2.71 -11.55
N LEU A 94 -10.06 3.20 -10.64
CA LEU A 94 -9.82 3.16 -9.20
C LEU A 94 -10.77 2.15 -8.57
N GLN A 95 -10.23 1.21 -7.84
CA GLN A 95 -11.00 0.27 -7.02
C GLN A 95 -10.61 0.46 -5.57
N ALA A 96 -11.58 0.79 -4.73
CA ALA A 96 -11.39 0.97 -3.31
C ALA A 96 -12.20 -0.06 -2.53
N ARG A 97 -11.61 -0.64 -1.49
CA ARG A 97 -12.27 -1.55 -0.57
C ARG A 97 -11.86 -1.25 0.86
N GLN A 98 -12.78 -1.41 1.77
CA GLN A 98 -12.48 -1.29 3.19
C GLN A 98 -11.95 -2.64 3.69
N LEU A 99 -10.82 -2.60 4.40
CA LEU A 99 -10.25 -3.74 5.09
C LEU A 99 -10.50 -3.58 6.59
N SER A 100 -10.75 -4.71 7.25
CA SER A 100 -10.80 -4.75 8.72
C SER A 100 -9.43 -4.41 9.30
N LEU A 101 -9.44 -3.79 10.47
CA LEU A 101 -8.24 -3.49 11.24
C LEU A 101 -8.26 -4.33 12.53
N PRO A 102 -7.85 -5.60 12.48
CA PRO A 102 -7.84 -6.47 13.65
C PRO A 102 -6.80 -6.00 14.67
N GLU A 103 -7.09 -6.22 15.93
CA GLU A 103 -6.32 -5.74 17.06
C GLU A 103 -4.84 -6.14 17.01
N TRP A 104 -4.53 -7.33 16.51
CA TRP A 104 -3.14 -7.80 16.39
C TRP A 104 -2.25 -6.91 15.51
N MET A 105 -2.81 -6.03 14.66
CA MET A 105 -2.03 -5.12 13.81
C MET A 105 -1.44 -3.94 14.58
N TYR A 106 -2.02 -3.58 15.72
CA TYR A 106 -1.59 -2.42 16.50
C TYR A 106 -1.31 -2.74 17.97
N ALA A 107 -1.88 -3.80 18.52
CA ALA A 107 -1.57 -4.27 19.86
C ALA A 107 -0.34 -5.19 19.82
N SER A 108 0.86 -4.61 19.89
CA SER A 108 2.07 -5.42 20.09
C SER A 108 2.37 -5.53 21.56
N GLU A 109 2.15 -6.69 22.15
CA GLU A 109 2.70 -7.02 23.47
C GLU A 109 4.22 -7.18 23.35
N ASN A 110 4.95 -6.60 24.30
CA ASN A 110 6.40 -6.31 24.27
C ASN A 110 7.36 -7.51 24.06
N HIS A 111 6.89 -8.73 23.82
CA HIS A 111 7.74 -9.91 23.75
C HIS A 111 7.76 -10.63 22.40
N GLU A 112 7.01 -10.16 21.39
CA GLU A 112 6.85 -10.86 20.11
C GLU A 112 7.06 -9.95 18.88
N GLU A 113 7.94 -8.97 18.97
CA GLU A 113 8.17 -8.02 17.84
C GLU A 113 8.52 -8.75 16.53
N LYS A 114 9.27 -9.85 16.61
CA LYS A 114 9.63 -10.65 15.44
C LYS A 114 8.42 -11.36 14.85
N GLN A 115 7.61 -12.00 15.68
CA GLN A 115 6.41 -12.73 15.28
C GLN A 115 5.36 -11.76 14.71
N HIS A 116 5.20 -10.58 15.32
CA HIS A 116 4.35 -9.52 14.81
C HIS A 116 4.77 -9.07 13.41
N LYS A 117 6.07 -8.83 13.19
CA LYS A 117 6.62 -8.48 11.88
C LYS A 117 6.37 -9.58 10.84
N GLU A 118 6.62 -10.85 11.19
CA GLU A 118 6.38 -11.97 10.29
C GLU A 118 4.90 -12.11 9.92
N ARG A 119 3.99 -11.97 10.89
CA ARG A 119 2.55 -12.00 10.65
C ARG A 119 2.10 -10.84 9.75
N PHE A 120 2.65 -9.66 9.98
CA PHE A 120 2.36 -8.49 9.15
C PHE A 120 2.88 -8.65 7.72
N HIS A 121 4.09 -9.18 7.54
CA HIS A 121 4.62 -9.51 6.23
C HIS A 121 3.78 -10.56 5.49
N THR A 122 3.32 -11.58 6.18
CA THR A 122 2.44 -12.61 5.60
C THR A 122 1.13 -11.98 5.13
N TRP A 123 0.52 -11.14 5.95
CA TRP A 123 -0.73 -10.45 5.61
C TRP A 123 -0.58 -9.52 4.41
N ILE A 124 0.46 -8.68 4.37
CA ILE A 124 0.66 -7.75 3.26
C ILE A 124 0.99 -8.46 1.95
N ASN A 125 1.73 -9.56 2.01
CA ASN A 125 2.03 -10.36 0.83
C ASN A 125 0.78 -11.07 0.28
N ALA A 126 -0.10 -11.56 1.14
CA ALA A 126 -1.38 -12.13 0.74
C ALA A 126 -2.27 -11.08 0.05
N LEU A 127 -2.34 -9.87 0.62
CA LEU A 127 -3.05 -8.74 0.03
C LEU A 127 -2.49 -8.37 -1.35
N TRP A 128 -1.16 -8.39 -1.51
CA TRP A 128 -0.49 -8.09 -2.78
C TRP A 128 -0.75 -9.15 -3.85
N LEU A 129 -0.76 -10.42 -3.45
CA LEU A 129 -1.08 -11.52 -4.36
C LEU A 129 -2.52 -11.41 -4.90
N GLU A 130 -3.45 -11.07 -4.03
CA GLU A 130 -4.84 -10.84 -4.42
C GLU A 130 -4.98 -9.65 -5.39
N LYS A 131 -4.29 -8.53 -5.10
CA LYS A 131 -4.24 -7.36 -5.99
C LYS A 131 -3.65 -7.67 -7.36
N ASP A 132 -2.57 -8.42 -7.39
CA ASP A 132 -1.91 -8.83 -8.63
C ASP A 132 -2.86 -9.65 -9.51
N GLY A 133 -3.60 -10.59 -8.93
CA GLY A 133 -4.64 -11.35 -9.61
C GLY A 133 -5.81 -10.50 -10.13
N MET A 134 -6.21 -9.45 -9.39
CA MET A 134 -7.23 -8.51 -9.85
C MET A 134 -6.75 -7.69 -11.06
N LEU A 135 -5.47 -7.36 -11.13
CA LEU A 135 -4.88 -6.63 -12.24
C LEU A 135 -4.72 -7.53 -13.47
N ASP A 136 -4.38 -8.81 -13.30
CA ASP A 136 -4.31 -9.81 -14.37
C ASP A 136 -5.65 -9.96 -15.11
N SER A 137 -6.74 -10.16 -14.36
CA SER A 137 -8.08 -10.38 -14.92
C SER A 137 -8.60 -9.21 -15.78
N ARG A 138 -8.01 -8.01 -15.62
CA ARG A 138 -8.37 -6.82 -16.39
C ARG A 138 -7.54 -6.62 -17.65
N THR A 139 -6.31 -7.13 -17.65
CA THR A 139 -5.43 -7.05 -18.82
C THR A 139 -5.93 -7.97 -19.94
N ASP A 140 -6.63 -9.04 -19.59
CA ASP A 140 -7.19 -10.00 -20.55
C ASP A 140 -8.49 -9.51 -21.22
N HIS A 141 -9.06 -8.39 -20.77
CA HIS A 141 -10.33 -7.83 -21.27
C HIS A 141 -10.16 -6.46 -21.97
N ALA A 142 -8.93 -5.99 -22.14
CA ALA A 142 -8.58 -4.76 -22.85
C ALA A 142 -7.92 -5.05 -24.19
#